data_26110e972909e48d7be6b9b95861d907
#
_entry.id   26110e972909e48d7be6b9b95861d907
#
_cell.length_a   1.000
_cell.length_b   1.000
_cell.length_c   1.000
_cell.angle_alpha   90.00
_cell.angle_beta   90.00
_cell.angle_gamma   90.00
#
_symmetry.space_group_name_H-M   'P 1'
#
loop_
_entity.id
_entity.type
_entity.pdbx_description
1 polymer ?
#
loop_
_entity_poly.entity_id
_entity_poly.type
_entity_poly.pdbx_seq_one_letter_code
_entity_poly.pdbx_strand_id
1 'polypeptide(L)' 'MEVKVFEIVKTGLTPLSKEIEITIQAWLDKNKEIEILTTSQSQHLRENTVFVTIMYRRKFEKK' A
#
# COMPACT_ATOMS: atom_id res chain seq x y z
N MET A 1 -3.10 -12.99 10.14
CA MET A 1 -3.36 -11.98 9.11
C MET A 1 -2.97 -10.62 9.63
N GLU A 2 -2.32 -9.84 8.80
CA GLU A 2 -1.87 -8.52 9.18
C GLU A 2 -2.45 -7.48 8.25
N VAL A 3 -2.42 -6.24 8.70
CA VAL A 3 -2.98 -5.15 7.93
C VAL A 3 -1.94 -4.04 7.84
N LYS A 4 -1.75 -3.51 6.64
CA LYS A 4 -0.88 -2.38 6.40
C LYS A 4 -1.69 -1.27 5.76
N VAL A 5 -1.60 -0.08 6.31
CA VAL A 5 -2.34 1.07 5.78
C VAL A 5 -1.33 2.10 5.29
N PHE A 6 -1.53 2.55 4.07
CA PHE A 6 -0.71 3.61 3.49
C PHE A 6 -1.55 4.86 3.35
N GLU A 7 -0.98 5.97 3.75
CA GLU A 7 -1.56 7.26 3.49
C GLU A 7 -0.69 7.94 2.44
N ILE A 8 -1.23 8.11 1.24
CA ILE A 8 -0.45 8.62 0.13
C ILE A 8 -1.02 9.94 -0.31
N VAL A 9 -0.19 10.97 -0.26
CA VAL A 9 -0.58 12.33 -0.60
C VAL A 9 0.07 12.72 -1.92
N LYS A 10 -0.73 13.27 -2.81
CA LYS A 10 -0.20 13.75 -4.08
C LYS A 10 0.64 14.98 -3.83
N THR A 11 1.86 14.96 -4.32
CA THR A 11 2.76 16.09 -4.20
C THR A 11 3.35 16.40 -5.55
N GLY A 12 3.45 17.70 -5.84
CA GLY A 12 4.12 18.13 -7.04
C GLY A 12 3.47 17.65 -8.32
N LEU A 13 4.28 17.33 -9.28
CA LEU A 13 3.80 17.00 -10.60
C LEU A 13 3.60 15.51 -10.83
N THR A 14 3.98 14.71 -9.89
CA THR A 14 3.84 13.26 -10.05
C THR A 14 2.37 12.86 -9.92
N PRO A 15 1.84 12.07 -10.86
CA PRO A 15 0.47 11.62 -10.74
C PRO A 15 0.27 10.76 -9.51
N LEU A 16 -0.92 10.84 -8.94
CA LEU A 16 -1.22 10.10 -7.72
C LEU A 16 -1.05 8.60 -7.93
N SER A 17 -1.44 8.08 -9.09
CA SER A 17 -1.30 6.67 -9.36
C SER A 17 0.16 6.24 -9.31
N LYS A 18 1.04 7.11 -9.75
CA LYS A 18 2.46 6.81 -9.72
C LYS A 18 2.98 6.80 -8.27
N GLU A 19 2.51 7.74 -7.47
CA GLU A 19 2.91 7.78 -6.08
C GLU A 19 2.47 6.51 -5.35
N ILE A 20 1.26 6.05 -5.64
CA ILE A 20 0.76 4.83 -5.03
C ILE A 20 1.63 3.64 -5.44
N GLU A 21 1.94 3.56 -6.71
CA GLU A 21 2.73 2.46 -7.22
C GLU A 21 4.11 2.41 -6.59
N ILE A 22 4.77 3.57 -6.53
CA ILE A 22 6.11 3.63 -5.96
C ILE A 22 6.11 3.25 -4.49
N THR A 23 5.15 3.78 -3.75
CA THR A 23 5.08 3.54 -2.32
C THR A 23 4.86 2.06 -2.01
N ILE A 24 3.90 1.46 -2.70
CA ILE A 24 3.57 0.07 -2.44
C ILE A 24 4.67 -0.84 -2.93
N GLN A 25 5.26 -0.52 -4.08
CA GLN A 25 6.33 -1.36 -4.61
C GLN A 25 7.53 -1.37 -3.67
N ALA A 26 7.86 -0.21 -3.10
CA ALA A 26 8.97 -0.14 -2.16
C ALA A 26 8.71 -1.00 -0.93
N TRP A 27 7.47 -0.99 -0.46
CA TRP A 27 7.11 -1.81 0.69
C TRP A 27 7.17 -3.29 0.35
N LEU A 28 6.69 -3.67 -0.82
CA LEU A 28 6.71 -5.05 -1.24
C LEU A 28 8.15 -5.56 -1.40
N ASP A 29 9.02 -4.71 -1.89
CA ASP A 29 10.41 -5.09 -2.06
C ASP A 29 11.06 -5.43 -0.73
N LYS A 30 10.62 -4.79 0.33
CA LYS A 30 11.15 -5.05 1.65
C LYS A 30 10.46 -6.20 2.35
N ASN A 31 9.32 -6.61 1.86
CA ASN A 31 8.51 -7.64 2.51
C ASN A 31 8.14 -8.71 1.51
N LYS A 32 9.15 -9.42 1.03
CA LYS A 32 8.94 -10.35 -0.06
C LYS A 32 8.27 -11.64 0.33
N GLU A 33 8.20 -11.90 1.62
CA GLU A 33 7.66 -13.18 2.08
C GLU A 33 6.26 -13.01 2.62
N ILE A 34 5.42 -12.31 1.86
CA ILE A 34 4.04 -12.13 2.25
C ILE A 34 3.15 -12.51 1.10
N GLU A 35 1.91 -12.79 1.45
CA GLU A 35 0.87 -13.08 0.48
C GLU A 35 -0.23 -12.06 0.67
N ILE A 36 -0.55 -11.35 -0.40
CA ILE A 36 -1.61 -10.35 -0.37
C ILE A 36 -2.95 -11.06 -0.43
N LEU A 37 -3.78 -10.82 0.56
CA LEU A 37 -5.09 -11.44 0.59
C LEU A 37 -6.14 -10.56 -0.05
N THR A 38 -6.09 -9.28 0.26
CA THR A 38 -7.03 -8.34 -0.35
C THR A 38 -6.49 -6.93 -0.17
N THR A 39 -6.97 -6.04 -1.01
CA THR A 39 -6.62 -4.63 -0.92
C THR A 39 -7.89 -3.81 -1.03
N SER A 40 -7.88 -2.65 -0.42
CA SER A 40 -8.96 -1.70 -0.61
C SER A 40 -8.36 -0.32 -0.64
N GLN A 41 -9.09 0.60 -1.24
CA GLN A 41 -8.60 1.94 -1.47
C GLN A 41 -9.73 2.92 -1.24
N SER A 42 -9.44 3.99 -0.52
CA SER A 42 -10.39 5.07 -0.39
C SER A 42 -9.66 6.38 -0.65
N GLN A 43 -10.40 7.34 -1.16
CA GLN A 43 -9.80 8.58 -1.60
C GLN A 43 -10.46 9.76 -0.92
N HIS A 44 -9.63 10.67 -0.47
CA HIS A 44 -10.10 11.92 0.12
C HIS A 44 -9.93 13.01 -0.90
N LEU A 45 -11.01 13.40 -1.53
CA LEU A 45 -10.92 14.33 -2.64
C LEU A 45 -10.39 15.69 -2.24
N ARG A 46 -10.76 16.13 -1.06
CA ARG A 46 -10.36 17.46 -0.62
C ARG A 46 -8.88 17.61 -0.42
N GLU A 47 -8.23 16.54 -0.03
CA GLU A 47 -6.83 16.64 0.36
C GLU A 47 -5.91 15.91 -0.58
N ASN A 48 -6.43 15.46 -1.70
CA ASN A 48 -5.61 14.70 -2.65
C ASN A 48 -4.88 13.57 -1.95
N THR A 49 -5.57 12.91 -1.06
CA THR A 49 -4.99 11.84 -0.25
C THR A 49 -5.71 10.54 -0.53
N VAL A 50 -4.94 9.49 -0.65
CA VAL A 50 -5.48 8.15 -0.85
C VAL A 50 -5.00 7.27 0.28
N PHE A 51 -5.94 6.51 0.84
CA PHE A 51 -5.59 5.51 1.83
C PHE A 51 -5.70 4.14 1.17
N VAL A 52 -4.62 3.39 1.23
CA VAL A 52 -4.59 2.05 0.67
C VAL A 52 -4.38 1.08 1.82
N THR A 53 -5.30 0.14 1.94
CA THR A 53 -5.24 -0.85 3.00
C THR A 53 -4.93 -2.20 2.37
N ILE A 54 -3.89 -2.85 2.85
CA ILE A 54 -3.48 -4.16 2.35
C ILE A 54 -3.60 -5.15 3.48
N MET A 55 -4.38 -6.19 3.25
CA MET A 55 -4.48 -7.29 4.20
C MET A 55 -3.64 -8.43 3.66
N TYR A 56 -2.73 -8.90 4.48
CA TYR A 56 -1.78 -9.88 4.01
C TYR A 56 -1.44 -10.84 5.13
N ARG A 57 -0.72 -11.88 4.79
CA ARG A 57 -0.18 -12.82 5.77
C ARG A 57 1.22 -13.19 5.33
N ARG A 58 2.02 -13.64 6.28
CA ARG A 58 3.36 -14.04 5.94
C ARG A 58 3.32 -15.42 5.33
N LYS A 59 3.93 -15.53 4.17
CA LYS A 59 3.95 -16.79 3.47
C LYS A 59 4.76 -17.82 4.19
N PHE A 60 5.81 -17.36 4.82
CA PHE A 60 6.78 -18.24 5.38
C PHE A 60 6.66 -18.24 6.87
N GLU A 61 6.05 -19.26 7.38
CA GLU A 61 5.82 -19.41 8.79
C GLU A 61 6.85 -20.33 9.38
N LYS A 62 7.58 -19.80 10.33
CA LYS A 62 8.52 -20.64 11.05
C LYS A 62 7.83 -21.33 12.18
N LYS A 63 8.01 -22.59 12.21
CA LYS A 63 7.41 -23.34 13.28
C LYS A 63 8.40 -23.74 14.30
#